data_65f815e64098219bd34e667d21fafd50
#
_entry.id   65f815e64098219bd34e667d21fafd50
#
_cell.length_a   1.000
_cell.length_b   1.000
_cell.length_c   1.000
_cell.angle_alpha   90.00
_cell.angle_beta   90.00
_cell.angle_gamma   90.00
#
_symmetry.space_group_name_H-M   'P 1'
#
loop_
_entity.id
_entity.type
_entity.pdbx_description
1 polymer ?
#
loop_
_entity_poly.entity_id
_entity_poly.type
_entity_poly.pdbx_seq_one_letter_code
_entity_poly.pdbx_strand_id
1 'polypeptide(L)'
;MSLPLLEQLIEAFRVLPGVGQKTAQRMAYHVLEREREGGQKLAEVLAKAIERIGHCEQCRDFSETDICAVCANGSRERQQLCAVESPADRLAIETATGYRGVYFVLQGRLSPLDGIGPRELGLDQLEARLKQGEVNELIIATSATVEGEATAHYLAQMARGYKVRPSRLAQGLPLGGELEYVDRGTLSHAFGTRTEVQE
;
A
#
# COMPACT_ATOMS: atom_id res chain seq x y z
N MET A 1 29.98 17.05 21.92
CA MET A 1 29.38 18.40 21.77
C MET A 1 28.00 18.21 21.13
N SER A 2 26.94 18.71 21.74
CA SER A 2 25.61 18.68 21.09
C SER A 2 25.60 19.72 19.96
N LEU A 3 25.03 19.35 18.80
CA LEU A 3 24.83 20.29 17.70
C LEU A 3 23.92 21.44 18.14
N PRO A 4 24.12 22.67 17.65
CA PRO A 4 23.19 23.77 17.84
C PRO A 4 21.76 23.34 17.48
N LEU A 5 20.76 23.86 18.18
CA LEU A 5 19.37 23.43 18.00
C LEU A 5 18.88 23.56 16.56
N LEU A 6 19.30 24.61 15.85
CA LEU A 6 19.00 24.78 14.43
C LEU A 6 19.55 23.63 13.56
N GLU A 7 20.75 23.18 13.81
CA GLU A 7 21.35 22.06 13.08
C GLU A 7 20.61 20.74 13.39
N GLN A 8 20.19 20.53 14.65
CA GLN A 8 19.39 19.38 15.01
C GLN A 8 18.03 19.38 14.29
N LEU A 9 17.40 20.52 14.13
CA LEU A 9 16.13 20.65 13.38
C LEU A 9 16.33 20.34 11.89
N ILE A 10 17.42 20.83 11.30
CA ILE A 10 17.77 20.54 9.89
C ILE A 10 17.99 19.04 9.71
N GLU A 11 18.76 18.41 10.59
CA GLU A 11 19.00 16.97 10.52
C GLU A 11 17.70 16.17 10.75
N ALA A 12 16.80 16.60 11.64
CA ALA A 12 15.51 15.96 11.85
C ALA A 12 14.64 15.98 10.58
N PHE A 13 14.65 17.05 9.79
CA PHE A 13 13.91 17.06 8.51
C PHE A 13 14.49 16.12 7.46
N ARG A 14 15.78 15.76 7.56
CA ARG A 14 16.42 14.83 6.61
C ARG A 14 15.99 13.37 6.76
N VAL A 15 15.31 13.03 7.83
CA VAL A 15 14.70 11.69 7.98
C VAL A 15 13.60 11.44 6.94
N LEU A 16 13.03 12.50 6.38
CA LEU A 16 11.97 12.39 5.38
C LEU A 16 12.54 12.00 4.00
N PRO A 17 11.91 11.05 3.29
CA PRO A 17 12.39 10.61 1.99
C PRO A 17 12.36 11.78 0.98
N GLY A 18 13.44 11.90 0.19
CA GLY A 18 13.58 13.00 -0.80
C GLY A 18 14.02 14.35 -0.21
N VAL A 19 14.20 14.45 1.11
CA VAL A 19 14.64 15.70 1.77
C VAL A 19 16.15 15.69 1.95
N GLY A 20 16.86 16.36 1.03
CA GLY A 20 18.29 16.61 1.13
C GLY A 20 18.62 17.83 2.00
N GLN A 21 19.92 18.06 2.27
CA GLN A 21 20.44 19.13 3.15
C GLN A 21 19.85 20.52 2.85
N LYS A 22 19.83 20.93 1.56
CA LYS A 22 19.32 22.26 1.18
C LYS A 22 17.81 22.41 1.41
N THR A 23 17.05 21.34 1.15
CA THR A 23 15.61 21.31 1.37
C THR A 23 15.30 21.36 2.86
N ALA A 24 15.98 20.55 3.67
CA ALA A 24 15.84 20.55 5.13
C ALA A 24 16.13 21.94 5.74
N GLN A 25 17.22 22.57 5.31
CA GLN A 25 17.58 23.93 5.76
C GLN A 25 16.50 24.96 5.41
N ARG A 26 15.97 24.90 4.18
CA ARG A 26 14.88 25.80 3.75
C ARG A 26 13.60 25.56 4.56
N MET A 27 13.25 24.30 4.85
CA MET A 27 12.10 23.96 5.69
C MET A 27 12.29 24.50 7.11
N ALA A 28 13.45 24.30 7.74
CA ALA A 28 13.75 24.79 9.08
C ALA A 28 13.61 26.32 9.17
N TYR A 29 14.20 27.04 8.21
CA TYR A 29 14.10 28.52 8.19
C TYR A 29 12.66 28.99 7.96
N HIS A 30 11.92 28.35 7.04
CA HIS A 30 10.53 28.71 6.79
C HIS A 30 9.68 28.56 8.05
N VAL A 31 9.78 27.44 8.75
CA VAL A 31 9.05 27.20 10.00
C VAL A 31 9.41 28.22 11.07
N LEU A 32 10.71 28.51 11.25
CA LEU A 32 11.17 29.41 12.30
C LEU A 32 10.87 30.89 12.02
N GLU A 33 10.84 31.30 10.76
CA GLU A 33 10.65 32.70 10.39
C GLU A 33 9.18 33.04 10.12
N ARG A 34 8.39 32.10 9.55
CA ARG A 34 7.08 32.39 8.98
C ARG A 34 5.92 31.57 9.55
N GLU A 35 6.20 30.35 10.03
CA GLU A 35 5.17 29.36 10.36
C GLU A 35 5.39 28.69 11.73
N ARG A 36 5.69 29.49 12.76
CA ARG A 36 6.00 28.94 14.10
C ARG A 36 4.83 28.17 14.70
N GLU A 37 3.59 28.67 14.56
CA GLU A 37 2.39 28.00 15.05
C GLU A 37 2.13 26.70 14.27
N GLY A 38 2.30 26.72 12.95
CA GLY A 38 2.23 25.53 12.10
C GLY A 38 3.29 24.50 12.48
N GLY A 39 4.50 24.97 12.78
CA GLY A 39 5.60 24.12 13.26
C GLY A 39 5.31 23.46 14.60
N GLN A 40 4.74 24.18 15.56
CA GLN A 40 4.31 23.61 16.85
C GLN A 40 3.22 22.56 16.66
N LYS A 41 2.19 22.87 15.87
CA LYS A 41 1.12 21.91 15.55
C LYS A 41 1.64 20.66 14.87
N LEU A 42 2.57 20.81 13.91
CA LEU A 42 3.20 19.68 13.24
C LEU A 42 3.94 18.78 14.24
N ALA A 43 4.73 19.37 15.13
CA ALA A 43 5.46 18.62 16.16
C ALA A 43 4.51 17.84 17.10
N GLU A 44 3.42 18.48 17.55
CA GLU A 44 2.42 17.85 18.40
C GLU A 44 1.69 16.70 17.71
N VAL A 45 1.24 16.91 16.44
CA VAL A 45 0.52 15.89 15.68
C VAL A 45 1.44 14.73 15.34
N LEU A 46 2.68 15.01 14.97
CA LEU A 46 3.67 13.97 14.65
C LEU A 46 3.95 13.09 15.87
N ALA A 47 4.17 13.71 17.04
CA ALA A 47 4.41 12.97 18.28
C ALA A 47 3.21 12.07 18.62
N LYS A 48 1.98 12.60 18.56
CA LYS A 48 0.76 11.83 18.80
C LYS A 48 0.56 10.71 17.80
N ALA A 49 0.85 10.96 16.50
CA ALA A 49 0.71 9.96 15.46
C ALA A 49 1.68 8.78 15.67
N ILE A 50 2.94 9.07 15.99
CA ILE A 50 3.95 8.04 16.27
C ILE A 50 3.56 7.20 17.50
N GLU A 51 2.98 7.82 18.53
CA GLU A 51 2.56 7.12 19.75
C GLU A 51 1.32 6.24 19.57
N ARG A 52 0.35 6.69 18.72
CA ARG A 52 -1.00 6.11 18.70
C ARG A 52 -1.33 5.32 17.44
N ILE A 53 -0.66 5.59 16.32
CA ILE A 53 -0.95 4.89 15.06
C ILE A 53 -0.07 3.66 14.99
N GLY A 54 -0.71 2.49 15.10
CA GLY A 54 -0.13 1.18 14.84
C GLY A 54 -0.69 0.57 13.56
N HIS A 55 -0.77 -0.75 13.55
CA HIS A 55 -1.33 -1.53 12.45
C HIS A 55 -2.56 -2.32 12.91
N CYS A 56 -3.58 -2.33 12.08
CA CYS A 56 -4.75 -3.18 12.29
C CYS A 56 -4.34 -4.66 12.30
N GLU A 57 -4.75 -5.40 13.32
CA GLU A 57 -4.43 -6.83 13.48
C GLU A 57 -4.97 -7.71 12.35
N GLN A 58 -6.07 -7.29 11.69
CA GLN A 58 -6.69 -8.06 10.61
C GLN A 58 -6.13 -7.74 9.23
N CYS A 59 -5.94 -6.46 8.91
CA CYS A 59 -5.56 -6.06 7.56
C CYS A 59 -4.17 -5.42 7.45
N ARG A 60 -3.49 -5.12 8.56
CA ARG A 60 -2.18 -4.48 8.64
C ARG A 60 -2.12 -3.04 8.09
N ASP A 61 -3.26 -2.42 7.82
CA ASP A 61 -3.30 -0.99 7.49
C ASP A 61 -3.06 -0.14 8.75
N PHE A 62 -2.69 1.12 8.59
CA PHE A 62 -2.55 2.03 9.72
C PHE A 62 -3.88 2.19 10.48
N SER A 63 -3.80 2.14 11.80
CA SER A 63 -4.96 2.25 12.68
C SER A 63 -4.58 2.78 14.05
N GLU A 64 -5.45 3.61 14.65
CA GLU A 64 -5.34 4.04 16.05
C GLU A 64 -5.92 3.00 17.03
N THR A 65 -6.53 1.94 16.51
CA THR A 65 -7.17 0.86 17.29
C THR A 65 -6.71 -0.49 16.75
N ASP A 66 -6.83 -1.55 17.56
CA ASP A 66 -6.46 -2.92 17.18
C ASP A 66 -7.14 -3.37 15.88
N ILE A 67 -8.39 -2.96 15.67
CA ILE A 67 -9.16 -3.25 14.46
C ILE A 67 -9.60 -1.94 13.81
N CYS A 68 -9.16 -1.70 12.58
CA CYS A 68 -9.51 -0.48 11.84
C CYS A 68 -10.99 -0.39 11.48
N ALA A 69 -11.47 0.80 11.16
CA ALA A 69 -12.87 1.05 10.81
C ALA A 69 -13.37 0.20 9.63
N VAL A 70 -12.52 -0.15 8.66
CA VAL A 70 -12.89 -1.02 7.53
C VAL A 70 -13.11 -2.45 8.02
N CYS A 71 -12.21 -2.99 8.81
CA CYS A 71 -12.31 -4.36 9.33
C CYS A 71 -13.43 -4.51 10.38
N ALA A 72 -13.69 -3.48 11.17
CA ALA A 72 -14.77 -3.47 12.15
C ALA A 72 -16.16 -3.32 11.51
N ASN A 73 -16.25 -2.87 10.26
CA ASN A 73 -17.52 -2.65 9.60
C ASN A 73 -18.19 -3.99 9.21
N GLY A 74 -19.29 -4.32 9.90
CA GLY A 74 -20.06 -5.54 9.67
C GLY A 74 -20.80 -5.62 8.32
N SER A 75 -20.90 -4.50 7.56
CA SER A 75 -21.50 -4.48 6.23
C SER A 75 -20.54 -4.90 5.11
N ARG A 76 -19.27 -5.18 5.42
CA ARG A 76 -18.27 -5.61 4.46
C ARG A 76 -18.43 -7.09 4.07
N GLU A 77 -18.18 -7.37 2.81
CA GLU A 77 -18.23 -8.72 2.24
C GLU A 77 -16.93 -9.48 2.55
N ARG A 78 -16.90 -10.19 3.68
CA ARG A 78 -15.69 -10.88 4.16
C ARG A 78 -15.23 -12.02 3.26
N GLN A 79 -16.08 -12.49 2.36
CA GLN A 79 -15.75 -13.51 1.38
C GLN A 79 -14.80 -13.02 0.28
N GLN A 80 -14.67 -11.70 0.11
CA GLN A 80 -13.74 -11.07 -0.82
C GLN A 80 -12.62 -10.38 -0.04
N LEU A 81 -11.38 -10.81 -0.28
CA LEU A 81 -10.18 -10.25 0.32
C LEU A 81 -9.28 -9.65 -0.76
N CYS A 82 -9.00 -8.35 -0.68
CA CYS A 82 -8.08 -7.69 -1.59
C CYS A 82 -6.70 -7.51 -0.94
N ALA A 83 -5.67 -8.13 -1.51
CA ALA A 83 -4.29 -7.95 -1.11
C ALA A 83 -3.66 -6.80 -1.91
N VAL A 84 -3.14 -5.79 -1.20
CA VAL A 84 -2.51 -4.58 -1.75
C VAL A 84 -1.08 -4.42 -1.23
N GLU A 85 -0.20 -3.74 -1.96
CA GLU A 85 1.19 -3.53 -1.54
C GLU A 85 1.32 -2.50 -0.41
N SER A 86 0.49 -1.45 -0.43
CA SER A 86 0.60 -0.33 0.51
C SER A 86 -0.76 0.20 1.01
N PRO A 87 -0.77 0.97 2.11
CA PRO A 87 -1.95 1.71 2.55
C PRO A 87 -2.50 2.67 1.48
N ALA A 88 -1.61 3.25 0.66
CA ALA A 88 -2.01 4.15 -0.43
C ALA A 88 -2.80 3.42 -1.51
N ASP A 89 -2.40 2.20 -1.89
CA ASP A 89 -3.12 1.37 -2.86
C ASP A 89 -4.51 0.99 -2.32
N ARG A 90 -4.59 0.62 -1.03
CA ARG A 90 -5.87 0.36 -0.38
C ARG A 90 -6.79 1.58 -0.46
N LEU A 91 -6.26 2.77 -0.14
CA LEU A 91 -7.04 4.02 -0.21
C LEU A 91 -7.49 4.32 -1.64
N ALA A 92 -6.64 4.12 -2.63
CA ALA A 92 -6.97 4.31 -4.05
C ALA A 92 -8.13 3.41 -4.48
N ILE A 93 -8.10 2.12 -4.15
CA ILE A 93 -9.19 1.19 -4.47
C ILE A 93 -10.47 1.60 -3.74
N GLU A 94 -10.39 1.91 -2.45
CA GLU A 94 -11.55 2.29 -1.63
C GLU A 94 -12.25 3.54 -2.15
N THR A 95 -11.50 4.51 -2.66
CA THR A 95 -12.05 5.78 -3.15
C THR A 95 -12.49 5.73 -4.61
N ALA A 96 -11.83 4.92 -5.45
CA ALA A 96 -12.09 4.89 -6.89
C ALA A 96 -13.10 3.82 -7.31
N THR A 97 -13.41 2.86 -6.44
CA THR A 97 -14.27 1.73 -6.80
C THR A 97 -15.44 1.56 -5.83
N GLY A 98 -16.43 0.78 -6.22
CA GLY A 98 -17.52 0.33 -5.33
C GLY A 98 -17.17 -0.91 -4.51
N TYR A 99 -15.89 -1.23 -4.29
CA TYR A 99 -15.46 -2.44 -3.60
C TYR A 99 -15.96 -2.48 -2.15
N ARG A 100 -16.63 -3.56 -1.80
CA ARG A 100 -17.22 -3.75 -0.47
C ARG A 100 -16.57 -4.87 0.34
N GLY A 101 -15.57 -5.51 -0.20
CA GLY A 101 -14.79 -6.53 0.50
C GLY A 101 -13.86 -5.97 1.58
N VAL A 102 -12.98 -6.81 2.08
CA VAL A 102 -11.98 -6.48 3.09
C VAL A 102 -10.57 -6.51 2.48
N TYR A 103 -9.60 -5.95 3.18
CA TYR A 103 -8.24 -5.79 2.65
C TYR A 103 -7.21 -6.58 3.47
N PHE A 104 -6.05 -6.77 2.85
CA PHE A 104 -4.80 -7.16 3.49
C PHE A 104 -3.66 -6.34 2.89
N VAL A 105 -2.97 -5.56 3.71
CA VAL A 105 -1.87 -4.68 3.29
C VAL A 105 -0.55 -5.39 3.54
N LEU A 106 0.17 -5.68 2.46
CA LEU A 106 1.44 -6.42 2.49
C LEU A 106 2.58 -5.59 3.11
N GLN A 107 2.49 -4.26 3.07
CA GLN A 107 3.54 -3.31 3.46
C GLN A 107 4.80 -3.43 2.58
N GLY A 108 4.62 -3.81 1.31
CA GLY A 108 5.68 -3.99 0.34
C GLY A 108 5.38 -5.09 -0.68
N ARG A 109 6.44 -5.61 -1.27
CA ARG A 109 6.42 -6.71 -2.24
C ARG A 109 7.64 -7.59 -2.05
N LEU A 110 7.61 -8.82 -2.54
CA LEU A 110 8.76 -9.71 -2.51
C LEU A 110 9.92 -9.07 -3.27
N SER A 111 11.04 -8.87 -2.58
CA SER A 111 12.27 -8.31 -3.15
C SER A 111 13.48 -8.98 -2.51
N PRO A 112 14.04 -10.02 -3.17
CA PRO A 112 15.24 -10.67 -2.66
C PRO A 112 16.44 -9.72 -2.54
N LEU A 113 16.50 -8.70 -3.42
CA LEU A 113 17.57 -7.70 -3.41
C LEU A 113 17.50 -6.79 -2.17
N ASP A 114 16.29 -6.49 -1.70
CA ASP A 114 16.05 -5.66 -0.52
C ASP A 114 15.89 -6.52 0.76
N GLY A 115 16.03 -7.84 0.66
CA GLY A 115 15.85 -8.77 1.77
C GLY A 115 14.39 -8.92 2.24
N ILE A 116 13.41 -8.52 1.40
CA ILE A 116 11.98 -8.60 1.72
C ILE A 116 11.43 -9.95 1.26
N GLY A 117 11.16 -10.81 2.22
CA GLY A 117 10.59 -12.15 2.02
C GLY A 117 9.13 -12.25 2.47
N PRO A 118 8.57 -13.46 2.48
CA PRO A 118 7.19 -13.72 2.91
C PRO A 118 6.88 -13.27 4.34
N ARG A 119 7.85 -13.34 5.23
CA ARG A 119 7.69 -12.98 6.64
C ARG A 119 7.49 -11.46 6.82
N GLU A 120 8.29 -10.65 6.13
CA GLU A 120 8.22 -9.20 6.16
C GLU A 120 6.88 -8.69 5.62
N LEU A 121 6.33 -9.40 4.63
CA LEU A 121 5.00 -9.11 4.07
C LEU A 121 3.85 -9.65 4.94
N GLY A 122 4.12 -10.33 6.04
CA GLY A 122 3.10 -10.92 6.94
C GLY A 122 2.28 -12.01 6.28
N LEU A 123 2.87 -12.78 5.37
CA LEU A 123 2.14 -13.81 4.63
C LEU A 123 1.69 -14.98 5.51
N ASP A 124 2.28 -15.17 6.67
CA ASP A 124 1.82 -16.08 7.72
C ASP A 124 0.44 -15.66 8.28
N GLN A 125 0.23 -14.35 8.47
CA GLN A 125 -1.06 -13.81 8.92
C GLN A 125 -2.12 -13.93 7.81
N LEU A 126 -1.75 -13.65 6.56
CA LEU A 126 -2.63 -13.87 5.41
C LEU A 126 -3.02 -15.34 5.29
N GLU A 127 -2.05 -16.23 5.39
CA GLU A 127 -2.27 -17.67 5.36
C GLU A 127 -3.22 -18.14 6.46
N ALA A 128 -3.01 -17.67 7.70
CA ALA A 128 -3.90 -17.95 8.82
C ALA A 128 -5.34 -17.50 8.55
N ARG A 129 -5.51 -16.35 7.90
CA ARG A 129 -6.82 -15.82 7.51
C ARG A 129 -7.49 -16.66 6.42
N LEU A 130 -6.76 -17.12 5.42
CA LEU A 130 -7.29 -18.02 4.38
C LEU A 130 -7.70 -19.38 4.96
N LYS A 131 -6.97 -19.88 5.96
CA LYS A 131 -7.29 -21.14 6.67
C LYS A 131 -8.64 -21.11 7.41
N GLN A 132 -9.12 -19.92 7.80
CA GLN A 132 -10.40 -19.76 8.50
C GLN A 132 -11.62 -20.13 7.62
N GLY A 133 -11.44 -20.14 6.29
CA GLY A 133 -12.46 -20.60 5.34
C GLY A 133 -13.57 -19.58 5.06
N GLU A 134 -13.45 -18.33 5.54
CA GLU A 134 -14.41 -17.27 5.25
C GLU A 134 -14.20 -16.65 3.86
N VAL A 135 -12.95 -16.66 3.37
CA VAL A 135 -12.55 -16.04 2.10
C VAL A 135 -12.77 -17.00 0.94
N ASN A 136 -13.56 -16.57 -0.05
CA ASN A 136 -13.80 -17.34 -1.29
C ASN A 136 -12.95 -16.81 -2.46
N GLU A 137 -12.60 -15.52 -2.43
CA GLU A 137 -11.81 -14.86 -3.45
C GLU A 137 -10.69 -14.02 -2.84
N LEU A 138 -9.46 -14.23 -3.33
CA LEU A 138 -8.32 -13.37 -3.08
C LEU A 138 -8.05 -12.51 -4.31
N ILE A 139 -8.40 -11.23 -4.25
CA ILE A 139 -8.09 -10.25 -5.29
C ILE A 139 -6.66 -9.75 -5.05
N ILE A 140 -5.78 -9.99 -5.99
CA ILE A 140 -4.37 -9.63 -5.91
C ILE A 140 -4.17 -8.31 -6.65
N ALA A 141 -3.99 -7.23 -5.91
CA ALA A 141 -3.82 -5.87 -6.41
C ALA A 141 -2.38 -5.38 -6.21
N THR A 142 -1.42 -6.16 -6.71
CA THR A 142 0.00 -5.79 -6.75
C THR A 142 0.35 -5.09 -8.05
N SER A 143 1.44 -4.31 -8.03
CA SER A 143 1.94 -3.59 -9.20
C SER A 143 2.34 -4.53 -10.34
N ALA A 144 2.35 -4.02 -11.59
CA ALA A 144 2.80 -4.75 -12.77
C ALA A 144 4.33 -4.71 -12.96
N THR A 145 5.08 -4.65 -11.85
CA THR A 145 6.56 -4.76 -11.84
C THR A 145 6.97 -6.23 -11.70
N VAL A 146 8.24 -6.55 -11.98
CA VAL A 146 8.76 -7.92 -11.84
C VAL A 146 8.52 -8.46 -10.42
N GLU A 147 8.77 -7.65 -9.40
CA GLU A 147 8.58 -8.00 -8.00
C GLU A 147 7.09 -8.12 -7.64
N GLY A 148 6.23 -7.24 -8.20
CA GLY A 148 4.79 -7.32 -8.03
C GLY A 148 4.19 -8.57 -8.69
N GLU A 149 4.70 -8.98 -9.87
CA GLU A 149 4.34 -10.23 -10.54
C GLU A 149 4.77 -11.46 -9.72
N ALA A 150 6.00 -11.46 -9.20
CA ALA A 150 6.50 -12.55 -8.34
C ALA A 150 5.64 -12.67 -7.08
N THR A 151 5.28 -11.53 -6.47
CA THR A 151 4.39 -11.47 -5.31
C THR A 151 3.02 -12.01 -5.64
N ALA A 152 2.43 -11.58 -6.79
CA ALA A 152 1.14 -12.08 -7.25
C ALA A 152 1.13 -13.60 -7.46
N HIS A 153 2.18 -14.13 -8.07
CA HIS A 153 2.31 -15.56 -8.29
C HIS A 153 2.33 -16.35 -6.97
N TYR A 154 3.12 -15.88 -6.00
CA TYR A 154 3.20 -16.48 -4.67
C TYR A 154 1.84 -16.48 -3.96
N LEU A 155 1.16 -15.33 -3.95
CA LEU A 155 -0.18 -15.19 -3.35
C LEU A 155 -1.21 -16.10 -4.03
N ALA A 156 -1.16 -16.21 -5.35
CA ALA A 156 -2.07 -17.08 -6.11
C ALA A 156 -1.85 -18.57 -5.79
N GLN A 157 -0.61 -19.01 -5.64
CA GLN A 157 -0.30 -20.38 -5.21
C GLN A 157 -0.81 -20.65 -3.79
N MET A 158 -0.58 -19.72 -2.86
CA MET A 158 -1.08 -19.82 -1.49
C MET A 158 -2.61 -19.93 -1.47
N ALA A 159 -3.32 -19.05 -2.17
CA ALA A 159 -4.78 -19.05 -2.22
C ALA A 159 -5.36 -20.39 -2.73
N ARG A 160 -4.78 -20.93 -3.82
CA ARG A 160 -5.19 -22.23 -4.38
C ARG A 160 -5.00 -23.37 -3.38
N GLY A 161 -3.94 -23.33 -2.56
CA GLY A 161 -3.68 -24.29 -1.49
C GLY A 161 -4.81 -24.36 -0.46
N TYR A 162 -5.55 -23.27 -0.26
CA TYR A 162 -6.70 -23.16 0.64
C TYR A 162 -8.05 -23.18 -0.09
N LYS A 163 -8.10 -23.53 -1.37
CA LYS A 163 -9.30 -23.55 -2.22
C LYS A 163 -9.95 -22.17 -2.38
N VAL A 164 -9.18 -21.09 -2.19
CA VAL A 164 -9.59 -19.72 -2.44
C VAL A 164 -9.28 -19.38 -3.88
N ARG A 165 -10.22 -18.78 -4.60
CA ARG A 165 -10.04 -18.36 -5.99
C ARG A 165 -9.14 -17.12 -6.05
N PRO A 166 -7.94 -17.18 -6.63
CA PRO A 166 -7.15 -15.99 -6.88
C PRO A 166 -7.69 -15.26 -8.11
N SER A 167 -7.86 -13.96 -8.01
CA SER A 167 -8.14 -13.07 -9.13
C SER A 167 -7.16 -11.90 -9.12
N ARG A 168 -7.07 -11.17 -10.23
CA ARG A 168 -6.16 -10.05 -10.40
C ARG A 168 -6.87 -8.90 -11.07
N LEU A 169 -6.41 -7.67 -10.79
CA LEU A 169 -6.92 -6.51 -11.51
C LEU A 169 -6.59 -6.64 -12.99
N ALA A 170 -7.55 -6.28 -13.84
CA ALA A 170 -7.34 -6.27 -15.29
C ALA A 170 -6.20 -5.32 -15.64
N GLN A 171 -5.33 -5.77 -16.53
CA GLN A 171 -4.22 -4.99 -17.07
C GLN A 171 -4.49 -4.74 -18.55
N GLY A 172 -4.28 -3.51 -19.01
CA GLY A 172 -4.52 -3.22 -20.41
C GLY A 172 -4.44 -1.73 -20.73
N LEU A 173 -5.12 -1.36 -21.80
CA LEU A 173 -5.13 0.01 -22.32
C LEU A 173 -5.92 0.92 -21.37
N PRO A 174 -5.44 2.15 -21.10
CA PRO A 174 -6.19 3.12 -20.34
C PRO A 174 -7.45 3.55 -21.08
N LEU A 175 -8.56 3.69 -20.36
CA LEU A 175 -9.80 4.20 -20.95
C LEU A 175 -9.61 5.63 -21.45
N GLY A 176 -10.06 5.89 -22.69
CA GLY A 176 -9.96 7.20 -23.33
C GLY A 176 -8.57 7.53 -23.90
N GLY A 177 -7.62 6.61 -23.83
CA GLY A 177 -6.29 6.77 -24.46
C GLY A 177 -6.28 6.38 -25.93
N GLU A 178 -5.48 7.08 -26.73
CA GLU A 178 -5.22 6.73 -28.12
C GLU A 178 -4.07 5.72 -28.21
N LEU A 179 -4.18 4.70 -29.08
CA LEU A 179 -3.21 3.60 -29.17
C LEU A 179 -1.78 4.07 -29.48
N GLU A 180 -1.65 5.16 -30.25
CA GLU A 180 -0.33 5.69 -30.65
C GLU A 180 0.49 6.25 -29.48
N TYR A 181 -0.16 6.63 -28.37
CA TYR A 181 0.51 7.16 -27.17
C TYR A 181 0.77 6.10 -26.08
N VAL A 182 0.30 4.86 -26.31
CA VAL A 182 0.52 3.77 -25.37
C VAL A 182 1.93 3.20 -25.55
N ASP A 183 2.63 2.99 -24.44
CA ASP A 183 3.94 2.35 -24.51
C ASP A 183 3.87 0.92 -25.06
N ARG A 184 4.98 0.49 -25.68
CA ARG A 184 5.04 -0.80 -26.39
C ARG A 184 4.78 -2.00 -25.51
N GLY A 185 5.18 -1.95 -24.22
CA GLY A 185 4.99 -3.03 -23.27
C GLY A 185 3.52 -3.23 -22.95
N THR A 186 2.83 -2.14 -22.58
CA THR A 186 1.39 -2.11 -22.32
C THR A 186 0.58 -2.56 -23.52
N LEU A 187 0.91 -2.07 -24.71
CA LEU A 187 0.21 -2.46 -25.94
C LEU A 187 0.40 -3.94 -26.27
N SER A 188 1.64 -4.45 -26.14
CA SER A 188 1.94 -5.88 -26.37
C SER A 188 1.20 -6.78 -25.38
N HIS A 189 1.15 -6.40 -24.11
CA HIS A 189 0.43 -7.13 -23.08
C HIS A 189 -1.07 -7.14 -23.35
N ALA A 190 -1.67 -5.98 -23.62
CA ALA A 190 -3.09 -5.86 -23.93
C ALA A 190 -3.48 -6.69 -25.18
N PHE A 191 -2.62 -6.72 -26.19
CA PHE A 191 -2.84 -7.54 -27.40
C PHE A 191 -2.76 -9.03 -27.09
N GLY A 192 -1.84 -9.45 -26.22
CA GLY A 192 -1.70 -10.84 -25.80
C GLY A 192 -2.86 -11.35 -24.94
N THR A 193 -3.42 -10.47 -24.11
CA THR A 193 -4.52 -10.77 -23.16
C THR A 193 -5.90 -10.32 -23.67
N ARG A 194 -6.05 -10.04 -24.95
CA ARG A 194 -7.31 -9.59 -25.55
C ARG A 194 -8.46 -10.56 -25.27
N THR A 195 -9.61 -10.02 -24.98
CA THR A 195 -10.86 -10.77 -24.72
C THR A 195 -11.82 -10.64 -25.91
N GLU A 196 -12.73 -11.60 -26.04
CA GLU A 196 -13.82 -11.50 -27.01
C GLU A 196 -14.79 -10.37 -26.62
N VAL A 197 -15.30 -9.71 -27.63
CA VAL A 197 -16.35 -8.68 -27.43
C VAL A 197 -17.65 -9.41 -27.09
N GLN A 198 -18.17 -9.14 -25.90
CA GLN A 198 -19.51 -9.63 -25.49
C GLN A 198 -20.56 -8.71 -26.12
N GLU A 199 -21.59 -9.30 -26.76
CA GLU A 199 -22.76 -8.59 -27.30
C GLU A 199 -23.62 -7.95 -26.22
#